data_f55f4aac3d0049387b84b129d2d5e492
#
_entry.id   f55f4aac3d0049387b84b129d2d5e492
#
_cell.length_a   1.000
_cell.length_b   1.000
_cell.length_c   1.000
_cell.angle_alpha   90.00
_cell.angle_beta   90.00
_cell.angle_gamma   90.00
#
_symmetry.space_group_name_H-M   'P 1'
#
loop_
_entity.id
_entity.type
_entity.pdbx_description
1 polymer ?
#
loop_
_entity_poly.entity_id
_entity_poly.type
_entity_poly.pdbx_seq_one_letter_code
_entity_poly.pdbx_strand_id
1 'polypeptide(L)'
;FDVSELKKLCGSAESGSSHPLAKAVTGHCKTNGIELSPAESYTETAGGGISAVVEGRNVLIGNKRLMDNSGVDISMVEETAHAHADNGEIPLYAAIDNKLAGILFIADKIKETSAEAIEGFKKAGIETVMLTGDNEKTARAIQKKLGISQVRSQLMPEDKATIIKELQDQGKKVAMIGDGINDAPALTTADVGIAIGAGQDIAIESADIVLMKSDLNDAVTAVKLSRSVMKNIKENLFWALIYNSLGIPLAAGVFY
;
A
#
# COMPACT_ATOMS: atom_id res chain seq x y z
N PHE A 1 9.47 -7.68 31.72
CA PHE A 1 9.82 -8.69 30.73
C PHE A 1 10.96 -8.17 29.85
N ASP A 2 11.84 -9.05 29.41
CA ASP A 2 12.79 -8.70 28.36
C ASP A 2 12.06 -8.60 27.01
N VAL A 3 12.49 -7.65 26.18
CA VAL A 3 11.86 -7.39 24.86
C VAL A 3 11.93 -8.63 23.96
N SER A 4 12.99 -9.40 24.04
CA SER A 4 13.15 -10.63 23.23
C SER A 4 12.17 -11.71 23.67
N GLU A 5 12.02 -11.90 24.97
CA GLU A 5 11.04 -12.84 25.55
C GLU A 5 9.60 -12.44 25.21
N LEU A 6 9.28 -11.15 25.31
CA LEU A 6 7.96 -10.64 24.93
C LEU A 6 7.63 -10.92 23.46
N LYS A 7 8.59 -10.63 22.56
CA LYS A 7 8.43 -10.90 21.13
C LYS A 7 8.23 -12.39 20.85
N LYS A 8 8.98 -13.26 21.52
CA LYS A 8 8.86 -14.71 21.39
C LYS A 8 7.47 -15.18 21.82
N LEU A 9 7.02 -14.80 23.02
CA LEU A 9 5.71 -15.21 23.54
C LEU A 9 4.55 -14.67 22.67
N CYS A 10 4.60 -13.40 22.25
CA CYS A 10 3.62 -12.81 21.35
C CYS A 10 3.61 -13.50 19.99
N GLY A 11 4.78 -13.71 19.37
CA GLY A 11 4.86 -14.39 18.09
C GLY A 11 4.36 -15.84 18.16
N SER A 12 4.67 -16.54 19.25
CA SER A 12 4.20 -17.91 19.48
C SER A 12 2.67 -17.97 19.65
N ALA A 13 2.10 -17.05 20.41
CA ALA A 13 0.66 -16.95 20.60
C ALA A 13 -0.07 -16.65 19.28
N GLU A 14 0.48 -15.75 18.44
CA GLU A 14 -0.08 -15.38 17.13
C GLU A 14 0.14 -16.43 16.04
N SER A 15 0.96 -17.45 16.28
CA SER A 15 1.35 -18.43 15.25
C SER A 15 0.17 -19.27 14.71
N GLY A 16 -0.90 -19.40 15.49
CA GLY A 16 -2.12 -20.10 15.12
C GLY A 16 -3.15 -19.26 14.34
N SER A 17 -2.98 -17.93 14.28
CA SER A 17 -3.94 -17.03 13.64
C SER A 17 -3.62 -16.79 12.16
N SER A 18 -4.66 -16.75 11.33
CA SER A 18 -4.56 -16.35 9.93
C SER A 18 -4.70 -14.83 9.70
N HIS A 19 -4.97 -14.08 10.77
CA HIS A 19 -5.21 -12.64 10.70
C HIS A 19 -3.97 -11.88 10.17
N PRO A 20 -4.12 -10.81 9.35
CA PRO A 20 -3.00 -10.02 8.84
C PRO A 20 -2.05 -9.49 9.93
N LEU A 21 -2.60 -9.04 11.08
CA LEU A 21 -1.81 -8.56 12.21
C LEU A 21 -0.94 -9.68 12.81
N ALA A 22 -1.49 -10.88 12.94
CA ALA A 22 -0.77 -12.05 13.42
C ALA A 22 0.40 -12.41 12.48
N LYS A 23 0.17 -12.34 11.16
CA LYS A 23 1.22 -12.54 10.16
C LYS A 23 2.33 -11.48 10.26
N ALA A 24 1.98 -10.25 10.59
CA ALA A 24 2.97 -9.19 10.80
C ALA A 24 3.85 -9.49 12.02
N VAL A 25 3.25 -9.89 13.15
CA VAL A 25 3.98 -10.24 14.38
C VAL A 25 4.87 -11.47 14.16
N THR A 26 4.32 -12.55 13.63
CA THR A 26 5.07 -13.80 13.37
C THR A 26 6.17 -13.60 12.32
N GLY A 27 5.89 -12.80 11.28
CA GLY A 27 6.86 -12.42 10.24
C GLY A 27 8.04 -11.64 10.83
N HIS A 28 7.76 -10.67 11.72
CA HIS A 28 8.80 -9.93 12.43
C HIS A 28 9.69 -10.85 13.27
N CYS A 29 9.11 -11.81 13.99
CA CYS A 29 9.87 -12.79 14.77
C CYS A 29 10.79 -13.63 13.88
N LYS A 30 10.27 -14.17 12.77
CA LYS A 30 11.05 -14.98 11.82
C LYS A 30 12.21 -14.19 11.21
N THR A 31 11.98 -12.93 10.81
CA THR A 31 13.02 -12.06 10.21
C THR A 31 14.13 -11.76 11.21
N ASN A 32 13.82 -11.70 12.51
CA ASN A 32 14.80 -11.45 13.56
C ASN A 32 15.39 -12.74 14.17
N GLY A 33 15.14 -13.90 13.58
CA GLY A 33 15.67 -15.18 14.05
C GLY A 33 15.12 -15.64 15.40
N ILE A 34 13.93 -15.17 15.78
CA ILE A 34 13.27 -15.58 17.03
C ILE A 34 12.52 -16.88 16.76
N GLU A 35 12.94 -17.95 17.42
CA GLU A 35 12.25 -19.24 17.35
C GLU A 35 10.95 -19.18 18.13
N LEU A 36 9.84 -19.57 17.47
CA LEU A 36 8.52 -19.60 18.05
C LEU A 36 8.22 -20.98 18.64
N SER A 37 7.63 -20.98 19.83
CA SER A 37 7.14 -22.19 20.49
C SER A 37 5.69 -22.47 20.09
N PRO A 38 5.27 -23.74 20.02
CA PRO A 38 3.86 -24.05 19.78
C PRO A 38 2.99 -23.59 20.95
N ALA A 39 1.82 -23.04 20.67
CA ALA A 39 0.84 -22.72 21.69
C ALA A 39 0.13 -24.01 22.16
N GLU A 40 0.02 -24.19 23.48
CA GLU A 40 -0.64 -25.32 24.13
C GLU A 40 -2.18 -25.21 24.03
N SER A 41 -2.70 -24.00 24.07
CA SER A 41 -4.10 -23.66 23.85
C SER A 41 -4.20 -22.33 23.13
N TYR A 42 -5.29 -22.15 22.39
CA TYR A 42 -5.52 -20.97 21.59
C TYR A 42 -7.03 -20.66 21.51
N THR A 43 -7.38 -19.40 21.75
CA THR A 43 -8.74 -18.90 21.61
C THR A 43 -8.72 -17.54 20.96
N GLU A 44 -9.45 -17.38 19.85
CA GLU A 44 -9.59 -16.11 19.14
C GLU A 44 -10.90 -15.42 19.55
N THR A 45 -10.80 -14.15 19.90
CA THR A 45 -11.96 -13.28 20.19
C THR A 45 -12.19 -12.39 18.98
N ALA A 46 -13.32 -12.57 18.30
CA ALA A 46 -13.64 -11.82 17.09
C ALA A 46 -13.54 -10.30 17.31
N GLY A 47 -12.70 -9.63 16.51
CA GLY A 47 -12.46 -8.19 16.60
C GLY A 47 -11.85 -7.73 17.94
N GLY A 48 -11.27 -8.61 18.73
CA GLY A 48 -10.63 -8.32 20.01
C GLY A 48 -9.14 -8.66 20.00
N GLY A 49 -8.81 -9.89 19.65
CA GLY A 49 -7.47 -10.43 19.69
C GLY A 49 -7.48 -11.90 20.10
N ILE A 50 -6.39 -12.37 20.66
CA ILE A 50 -6.19 -13.78 21.01
C ILE A 50 -5.78 -13.96 22.47
N SER A 51 -6.10 -15.14 23.00
CA SER A 51 -5.62 -15.67 24.25
C SER A 51 -4.98 -17.04 23.98
N ALA A 52 -3.79 -17.27 24.43
CA ALA A 52 -3.07 -18.52 24.23
C ALA A 52 -2.26 -18.90 25.48
N VAL A 53 -1.98 -20.19 25.66
CA VAL A 53 -0.99 -20.65 26.61
C VAL A 53 0.27 -21.01 25.86
N VAL A 54 1.38 -20.36 26.21
CA VAL A 54 2.69 -20.55 25.60
C VAL A 54 3.71 -20.77 26.72
N GLU A 55 4.40 -21.89 26.67
CA GLU A 55 5.41 -22.26 27.70
C GLU A 55 4.83 -22.17 29.13
N GLY A 56 3.59 -22.63 29.30
CA GLY A 56 2.86 -22.64 30.60
C GLY A 56 2.40 -21.24 31.06
N ARG A 57 2.53 -20.20 30.25
CA ARG A 57 2.09 -18.83 30.57
C ARG A 57 0.86 -18.43 29.77
N ASN A 58 -0.05 -17.73 30.42
CA ASN A 58 -1.20 -17.16 29.73
C ASN A 58 -0.79 -15.89 29.00
N VAL A 59 -0.83 -15.89 27.67
CA VAL A 59 -0.50 -14.77 26.79
C VAL A 59 -1.77 -14.24 26.17
N LEU A 60 -2.06 -12.96 26.39
CA LEU A 60 -3.19 -12.24 25.82
C LEU A 60 -2.67 -11.15 24.90
N ILE A 61 -3.13 -11.12 23.64
CA ILE A 61 -2.73 -10.10 22.67
C ILE A 61 -3.96 -9.57 21.99
N GLY A 62 -4.10 -8.24 21.93
CA GLY A 62 -5.23 -7.64 21.25
C GLY A 62 -5.40 -6.16 21.50
N ASN A 63 -6.58 -5.67 21.18
CA ASN A 63 -6.93 -4.25 21.34
C ASN A 63 -7.31 -3.91 22.79
N LYS A 64 -7.52 -2.60 23.04
CA LYS A 64 -7.94 -2.09 24.37
C LYS A 64 -9.14 -2.83 24.93
N ARG A 65 -10.17 -3.09 24.09
CA ARG A 65 -11.40 -3.76 24.53
C ARG A 65 -11.14 -5.16 25.09
N LEU A 66 -10.20 -5.91 24.50
CA LEU A 66 -9.82 -7.23 25.00
C LEU A 66 -9.13 -7.12 26.37
N MET A 67 -8.26 -6.13 26.55
CA MET A 67 -7.57 -5.87 27.82
C MET A 67 -8.58 -5.49 28.92
N ASP A 68 -9.47 -4.55 28.64
CA ASP A 68 -10.53 -4.12 29.56
C ASP A 68 -11.42 -5.30 29.99
N ASN A 69 -11.86 -6.13 29.03
CA ASN A 69 -12.68 -7.32 29.32
C ASN A 69 -11.95 -8.38 30.16
N SER A 70 -10.63 -8.43 30.06
CA SER A 70 -9.77 -9.37 30.82
C SER A 70 -9.23 -8.77 32.13
N GLY A 71 -9.62 -7.54 32.46
CA GLY A 71 -9.19 -6.87 33.69
C GLY A 71 -7.72 -6.47 33.72
N VAL A 72 -7.11 -6.27 32.54
CA VAL A 72 -5.72 -5.82 32.43
C VAL A 72 -5.68 -4.29 32.37
N ASP A 73 -5.03 -3.68 33.35
CA ASP A 73 -4.83 -2.22 33.40
C ASP A 73 -3.78 -1.78 32.37
N ILE A 74 -4.19 -0.92 31.44
CA ILE A 74 -3.34 -0.36 30.38
C ILE A 74 -3.07 1.14 30.55
N SER A 75 -3.51 1.75 31.66
CA SER A 75 -3.44 3.20 31.90
C SER A 75 -2.03 3.78 31.71
N MET A 76 -1.00 3.04 32.12
CA MET A 76 0.41 3.46 32.00
C MET A 76 0.90 3.67 30.56
N VAL A 77 0.26 3.06 29.59
CA VAL A 77 0.70 3.04 28.19
C VAL A 77 -0.31 3.65 27.23
N GLU A 78 -1.45 4.10 27.73
CA GLU A 78 -2.56 4.61 26.92
C GLU A 78 -2.17 5.87 26.15
N GLU A 79 -1.45 6.82 26.77
CA GLU A 79 -0.97 8.02 26.09
C GLU A 79 0.00 7.68 24.95
N THR A 80 0.92 6.74 25.20
CA THR A 80 1.84 6.25 24.16
C THR A 80 1.09 5.56 23.01
N ALA A 81 0.10 4.72 23.33
CA ALA A 81 -0.73 4.06 22.34
C ALA A 81 -1.49 5.07 21.47
N HIS A 82 -2.06 6.11 22.07
CA HIS A 82 -2.73 7.18 21.34
C HIS A 82 -1.78 7.95 20.42
N ALA A 83 -0.60 8.32 20.90
CA ALA A 83 0.40 9.04 20.10
C ALA A 83 0.83 8.23 18.84
N HIS A 84 1.01 6.93 19.00
CA HIS A 84 1.34 6.03 17.89
C HIS A 84 0.15 5.79 16.95
N ALA A 85 -1.07 5.62 17.49
CA ALA A 85 -2.29 5.51 16.70
C ALA A 85 -2.55 6.76 15.84
N ASP A 86 -2.23 7.94 16.36
CA ASP A 86 -2.28 9.21 15.63
C ASP A 86 -1.31 9.25 14.43
N ASN A 87 -0.25 8.46 14.46
CA ASN A 87 0.70 8.28 13.35
C ASN A 87 0.32 7.12 12.41
N GLY A 88 -0.85 6.49 12.62
CA GLY A 88 -1.34 5.39 11.79
C GLY A 88 -0.81 4.01 12.16
N GLU A 89 -0.19 3.89 13.32
CA GLU A 89 0.23 2.60 13.84
C GLU A 89 -0.90 1.96 14.65
N ILE A 90 -1.07 0.65 14.50
CA ILE A 90 -2.10 -0.11 15.22
C ILE A 90 -1.50 -0.64 16.52
N PRO A 91 -1.96 -0.16 17.68
CA PRO A 91 -1.48 -0.66 18.96
C PRO A 91 -2.10 -2.03 19.25
N LEU A 92 -1.27 -3.04 19.47
CA LEU A 92 -1.63 -4.32 20.04
C LEU A 92 -1.03 -4.43 21.43
N TYR A 93 -1.90 -4.49 22.43
CA TYR A 93 -1.49 -4.69 23.82
C TYR A 93 -1.18 -6.16 24.06
N ALA A 94 -0.11 -6.42 24.79
CA ALA A 94 0.29 -7.76 25.21
C ALA A 94 0.28 -7.86 26.71
N ALA A 95 -0.44 -8.84 27.24
CA ALA A 95 -0.43 -9.16 28.67
C ALA A 95 0.01 -10.61 28.88
N ILE A 96 0.76 -10.83 29.94
CA ILE A 96 1.25 -12.13 30.36
C ILE A 96 0.79 -12.35 31.80
N ASP A 97 0.10 -13.48 32.04
CA ASP A 97 -0.45 -13.85 33.34
C ASP A 97 -1.29 -12.68 33.95
N ASN A 98 -2.18 -12.09 33.12
CA ASN A 98 -3.07 -10.97 33.43
C ASN A 98 -2.37 -9.67 33.82
N LYS A 99 -1.09 -9.50 33.52
CA LYS A 99 -0.35 -8.26 33.71
C LYS A 99 0.11 -7.71 32.38
N LEU A 100 -0.06 -6.39 32.19
CA LEU A 100 0.46 -5.74 31.00
C LEU A 100 1.98 -5.97 30.90
N ALA A 101 2.41 -6.54 29.79
CA ALA A 101 3.80 -6.82 29.48
C ALA A 101 4.39 -5.83 28.49
N GLY A 102 3.56 -5.25 27.60
CA GLY A 102 4.00 -4.26 26.64
C GLY A 102 2.94 -3.95 25.57
N ILE A 103 3.35 -3.12 24.61
CA ILE A 103 2.58 -2.81 23.40
C ILE A 103 3.42 -3.14 22.18
N LEU A 104 2.81 -3.74 21.17
CA LEU A 104 3.35 -3.87 19.84
C LEU A 104 2.66 -2.86 18.93
N PHE A 105 3.43 -2.09 18.18
CA PHE A 105 2.90 -1.18 17.18
C PHE A 105 3.06 -1.80 15.80
N ILE A 106 1.95 -1.99 15.10
CA ILE A 106 1.95 -2.52 13.75
C ILE A 106 1.63 -1.37 12.81
N ALA A 107 2.50 -1.15 11.84
CA ALA A 107 2.30 -0.19 10.78
C ALA A 107 2.52 -0.86 9.43
N ASP A 108 1.77 -0.43 8.42
CA ASP A 108 2.06 -0.82 7.06
C ASP A 108 3.40 -0.24 6.63
N LYS A 109 4.32 -1.12 6.24
CA LYS A 109 5.64 -0.70 5.78
C LYS A 109 5.51 -0.09 4.38
N ILE A 110 5.74 1.22 4.29
CA ILE A 110 5.93 1.86 2.99
C ILE A 110 7.12 1.18 2.30
N LYS A 111 6.90 0.71 1.08
CA LYS A 111 7.97 0.09 0.29
C LYS A 111 9.08 1.09 0.03
N GLU A 112 10.33 0.66 0.18
CA GLU A 112 11.50 1.53 -0.01
C GLU A 112 11.54 2.14 -1.41
N THR A 113 11.07 1.39 -2.42
CA THR A 113 10.97 1.82 -3.81
C THR A 113 9.90 2.88 -4.08
N SER A 114 8.94 3.09 -3.14
CA SER A 114 7.84 4.04 -3.34
C SER A 114 8.31 5.49 -3.44
N ALA A 115 9.28 5.89 -2.62
CA ALA A 115 9.81 7.26 -2.67
C ALA A 115 10.53 7.54 -4.01
N GLU A 116 11.30 6.57 -4.50
CA GLU A 116 11.97 6.65 -5.79
C GLU A 116 10.97 6.75 -6.95
N ALA A 117 9.89 5.97 -6.91
CA ALA A 117 8.84 6.01 -7.91
C ALA A 117 8.12 7.37 -7.94
N ILE A 118 7.75 7.93 -6.77
CA ILE A 118 7.13 9.26 -6.69
C ILE A 118 8.04 10.34 -7.26
N GLU A 119 9.33 10.30 -6.94
CA GLU A 119 10.31 11.22 -7.53
C GLU A 119 10.46 11.00 -9.05
N GLY A 120 10.36 9.75 -9.52
CA GLY A 120 10.33 9.39 -10.93
C GLY A 120 9.16 10.01 -11.69
N PHE A 121 7.95 9.96 -11.13
CA PHE A 121 6.77 10.63 -11.68
C PHE A 121 6.94 12.14 -11.72
N LYS A 122 7.45 12.74 -10.63
CA LYS A 122 7.74 14.18 -10.56
C LYS A 122 8.72 14.63 -11.63
N LYS A 123 9.83 13.89 -11.84
CA LYS A 123 10.78 14.14 -12.92
C LYS A 123 10.16 14.00 -14.30
N ALA A 124 9.17 13.14 -14.44
CA ALA A 124 8.37 13.00 -15.65
C ALA A 124 7.32 14.12 -15.83
N GLY A 125 7.20 15.08 -14.92
CA GLY A 125 6.20 16.15 -14.94
C GLY A 125 4.79 15.67 -14.65
N ILE A 126 4.66 14.58 -13.87
CA ILE A 126 3.38 14.00 -13.49
C ILE A 126 3.10 14.36 -12.03
N GLU A 127 1.95 14.96 -11.79
CA GLU A 127 1.43 15.22 -10.44
C GLU A 127 0.90 13.92 -9.84
N THR A 128 1.23 13.65 -8.57
CA THR A 128 0.80 12.46 -7.87
C THR A 128 -0.26 12.79 -6.83
N VAL A 129 -1.35 12.01 -6.83
CA VAL A 129 -2.45 12.12 -5.86
C VAL A 129 -2.63 10.77 -5.19
N MET A 130 -2.56 10.72 -3.87
CA MET A 130 -2.85 9.50 -3.10
C MET A 130 -4.31 9.47 -2.69
N LEU A 131 -4.99 8.37 -3.01
CA LEU A 131 -6.38 8.08 -2.63
C LEU A 131 -6.37 6.92 -1.63
N THR A 132 -6.81 7.15 -0.39
CA THR A 132 -6.77 6.13 0.66
C THR A 132 -8.01 6.15 1.54
N GLY A 133 -8.40 4.97 2.05
CA GLY A 133 -9.40 4.84 3.10
C GLY A 133 -8.90 5.16 4.50
N ASP A 134 -7.58 5.34 4.69
CA ASP A 134 -6.97 5.65 5.97
C ASP A 134 -7.44 7.00 6.52
N ASN A 135 -7.25 7.19 7.83
CA ASN A 135 -7.51 8.49 8.47
C ASN A 135 -6.56 9.58 7.96
N GLU A 136 -6.99 10.83 8.10
CA GLU A 136 -6.28 12.00 7.57
C GLU A 136 -4.85 12.14 8.13
N LYS A 137 -4.62 11.84 9.42
CA LYS A 137 -3.30 11.95 10.05
C LYS A 137 -2.30 10.99 9.43
N THR A 138 -2.69 9.72 9.30
CA THR A 138 -1.88 8.68 8.63
C THR A 138 -1.58 9.05 7.19
N ALA A 139 -2.60 9.44 6.44
CA ALA A 139 -2.47 9.80 5.04
C ALA A 139 -1.52 11.01 4.83
N ARG A 140 -1.61 12.03 5.67
CA ARG A 140 -0.70 13.18 5.64
C ARG A 140 0.74 12.81 6.03
N ALA A 141 0.93 11.91 6.99
CA ALA A 141 2.26 11.42 7.36
C ALA A 141 2.94 10.69 6.18
N ILE A 142 2.20 9.83 5.48
CA ILE A 142 2.67 9.13 4.27
C ILE A 142 2.95 10.13 3.15
N GLN A 143 2.04 11.07 2.90
CA GLN A 143 2.22 12.14 1.91
C GLN A 143 3.53 12.89 2.11
N LYS A 144 3.78 13.35 3.34
CA LYS A 144 5.00 14.09 3.69
C LYS A 144 6.26 13.24 3.50
N LYS A 145 6.20 11.97 3.93
CA LYS A 145 7.34 11.06 3.85
C LYS A 145 7.72 10.71 2.42
N LEU A 146 6.74 10.56 1.53
CA LEU A 146 6.95 10.21 0.12
C LEU A 146 7.04 11.42 -0.82
N GLY A 147 6.72 12.63 -0.36
CA GLY A 147 6.68 13.82 -1.21
C GLY A 147 5.56 13.82 -2.25
N ILE A 148 4.43 13.18 -1.94
CA ILE A 148 3.23 13.12 -2.79
C ILE A 148 2.59 14.50 -2.87
N SER A 149 2.16 14.94 -4.07
CA SER A 149 1.65 16.29 -4.29
C SER A 149 0.35 16.56 -3.55
N GLN A 150 -0.59 15.62 -3.59
CA GLN A 150 -1.91 15.75 -2.95
C GLN A 150 -2.33 14.43 -2.30
N VAL A 151 -3.19 14.53 -1.28
CA VAL A 151 -3.81 13.36 -0.64
C VAL A 151 -5.30 13.58 -0.44
N ARG A 152 -6.07 12.52 -0.64
CA ARG A 152 -7.48 12.39 -0.28
C ARG A 152 -7.60 11.16 0.63
N SER A 153 -8.08 11.35 1.84
CA SER A 153 -8.18 10.34 2.89
C SER A 153 -9.63 10.02 3.23
N GLN A 154 -9.85 8.98 4.01
CA GLN A 154 -11.18 8.54 4.49
C GLN A 154 -12.14 8.21 3.35
N LEU A 155 -11.64 7.72 2.23
CA LEU A 155 -12.41 7.42 1.04
C LEU A 155 -13.03 6.02 1.10
N MET A 156 -14.29 5.94 0.73
CA MET A 156 -14.91 4.67 0.34
C MET A 156 -14.46 4.27 -1.08
N PRO A 157 -14.53 3.00 -1.46
CA PRO A 157 -14.13 2.55 -2.80
C PRO A 157 -14.77 3.36 -3.94
N GLU A 158 -16.04 3.74 -3.79
CA GLU A 158 -16.81 4.49 -4.78
C GLU A 158 -16.34 5.95 -4.94
N ASP A 159 -15.84 6.55 -3.85
CA ASP A 159 -15.35 7.93 -3.85
C ASP A 159 -14.14 8.10 -4.77
N LYS A 160 -13.31 7.06 -4.91
CA LYS A 160 -12.11 7.10 -5.75
C LYS A 160 -12.46 7.38 -7.21
N ALA A 161 -13.50 6.72 -7.74
CA ALA A 161 -13.96 6.94 -9.11
C ALA A 161 -14.53 8.36 -9.30
N THR A 162 -15.23 8.90 -8.29
CA THR A 162 -15.74 10.27 -8.30
C THR A 162 -14.60 11.29 -8.36
N ILE A 163 -13.56 11.14 -7.56
CA ILE A 163 -12.40 12.03 -7.57
C ILE A 163 -11.65 11.99 -8.92
N ILE A 164 -11.55 10.82 -9.56
CA ILE A 164 -10.97 10.70 -10.89
C ILE A 164 -11.79 11.54 -11.91
N LYS A 165 -13.11 11.45 -11.88
CA LYS A 165 -13.98 12.27 -12.74
C LYS A 165 -13.81 13.76 -12.49
N GLU A 166 -13.75 14.18 -11.23
CA GLU A 166 -13.49 15.59 -10.88
C GLU A 166 -12.18 16.11 -11.47
N LEU A 167 -11.12 15.29 -11.46
CA LEU A 167 -9.83 15.64 -12.07
C LEU A 167 -9.94 15.71 -13.60
N GLN A 168 -10.66 14.78 -14.22
CA GLN A 168 -10.91 14.77 -15.67
C GLN A 168 -11.74 15.98 -16.10
N ASP A 169 -12.77 16.36 -15.32
CA ASP A 169 -13.60 17.55 -15.57
C ASP A 169 -12.79 18.86 -15.49
N GLN A 170 -11.69 18.86 -14.72
CA GLN A 170 -10.71 19.94 -14.69
C GLN A 170 -9.76 19.93 -15.91
N GLY A 171 -9.97 19.05 -16.88
CA GLY A 171 -9.14 18.90 -18.07
C GLY A 171 -7.84 18.12 -17.86
N LYS A 172 -7.65 17.47 -16.73
CA LYS A 172 -6.47 16.62 -16.45
C LYS A 172 -6.63 15.26 -17.12
N LYS A 173 -5.53 14.69 -17.59
CA LYS A 173 -5.43 13.28 -17.95
C LYS A 173 -4.99 12.47 -16.74
N VAL A 174 -5.79 11.50 -16.37
CA VAL A 174 -5.66 10.75 -15.11
C VAL A 174 -5.28 9.31 -15.40
N ALA A 175 -4.16 8.87 -14.82
CA ALA A 175 -3.85 7.45 -14.69
C ALA A 175 -4.15 7.00 -13.25
N MET A 176 -4.90 5.91 -13.09
CA MET A 176 -5.14 5.28 -11.80
C MET A 176 -4.24 4.06 -11.65
N ILE A 177 -3.55 3.97 -10.51
CA ILE A 177 -2.77 2.77 -10.14
C ILE A 177 -3.44 2.16 -8.92
N GLY A 178 -3.82 0.90 -9.00
CA GLY A 178 -4.49 0.18 -7.92
C GLY A 178 -4.08 -1.30 -7.89
N ASP A 179 -4.31 -1.96 -6.76
CA ASP A 179 -3.87 -3.35 -6.53
C ASP A 179 -4.99 -4.38 -6.72
N GLY A 180 -6.22 -3.95 -6.97
CA GLY A 180 -7.20 -4.96 -7.12
C GLY A 180 -8.68 -4.65 -7.09
N ILE A 181 -9.42 -5.51 -6.41
CA ILE A 181 -10.88 -5.65 -6.47
C ILE A 181 -11.59 -4.34 -6.08
N ASN A 182 -11.10 -3.68 -5.05
CA ASN A 182 -11.70 -2.46 -4.52
C ASN A 182 -11.44 -1.23 -5.40
N ASP A 183 -10.46 -1.31 -6.29
CA ASP A 183 -10.06 -0.21 -7.18
C ASP A 183 -10.60 -0.35 -8.60
N ALA A 184 -11.26 -1.47 -8.93
CA ALA A 184 -11.79 -1.73 -10.27
C ALA A 184 -12.67 -0.59 -10.84
N PRO A 185 -13.62 0.00 -10.09
CA PRO A 185 -14.39 1.14 -10.59
C PRO A 185 -13.53 2.37 -10.88
N ALA A 186 -12.48 2.59 -10.09
CA ALA A 186 -11.55 3.71 -10.27
C ALA A 186 -10.61 3.47 -11.47
N LEU A 187 -10.10 2.23 -11.62
CA LEU A 187 -9.27 1.83 -12.76
C LEU A 187 -10.00 2.02 -14.09
N THR A 188 -11.26 1.58 -14.17
CA THR A 188 -12.08 1.72 -15.40
C THR A 188 -12.53 3.16 -15.69
N THR A 189 -12.59 4.03 -14.67
CA THR A 189 -12.97 5.41 -14.83
C THR A 189 -11.83 6.30 -15.33
N ALA A 190 -10.59 5.96 -15.00
CA ALA A 190 -9.41 6.72 -15.40
C ALA A 190 -9.19 6.72 -16.92
N ASP A 191 -8.41 7.69 -17.44
CA ASP A 191 -7.97 7.67 -18.84
C ASP A 191 -6.99 6.50 -19.11
N VAL A 192 -6.29 6.05 -18.07
CA VAL A 192 -5.45 4.84 -18.09
C VAL A 192 -5.53 4.15 -16.74
N GLY A 193 -6.03 2.94 -16.71
CA GLY A 193 -6.02 2.06 -15.54
C GLY A 193 -4.76 1.20 -15.51
N ILE A 194 -4.05 1.18 -14.38
CA ILE A 194 -2.83 0.38 -14.18
C ILE A 194 -3.03 -0.50 -12.95
N ALA A 195 -3.14 -1.81 -13.17
CA ALA A 195 -3.16 -2.78 -12.08
C ALA A 195 -1.74 -3.17 -11.67
N ILE A 196 -1.48 -3.25 -10.37
CA ILE A 196 -0.17 -3.58 -9.79
C ILE A 196 -0.27 -4.85 -8.93
N GLY A 197 0.70 -5.76 -9.09
CA GLY A 197 0.73 -6.99 -8.30
C GLY A 197 -0.25 -8.04 -8.80
N ALA A 198 -0.07 -8.49 -10.03
CA ALA A 198 -0.93 -9.43 -10.75
C ALA A 198 -1.20 -10.75 -10.00
N GLY A 199 -2.18 -10.73 -9.11
CA GLY A 199 -2.66 -11.92 -8.39
C GLY A 199 -4.18 -12.05 -8.36
N GLN A 200 -4.92 -11.11 -8.98
CA GLN A 200 -6.38 -11.09 -8.93
C GLN A 200 -6.96 -10.85 -10.32
N ASP A 201 -7.69 -11.81 -10.85
CA ASP A 201 -8.27 -11.78 -12.19
C ASP A 201 -9.12 -10.52 -12.47
N ILE A 202 -9.85 -10.03 -11.47
CA ILE A 202 -10.71 -8.84 -11.60
C ILE A 202 -9.91 -7.55 -11.86
N ALA A 203 -8.73 -7.39 -11.26
CA ALA A 203 -7.88 -6.23 -11.51
C ALA A 203 -7.32 -6.25 -12.95
N ILE A 204 -7.03 -7.44 -13.46
CA ILE A 204 -6.54 -7.66 -14.82
C ILE A 204 -7.61 -7.27 -15.85
N GLU A 205 -8.87 -7.62 -15.62
CA GLU A 205 -9.99 -7.27 -16.52
C GLU A 205 -10.34 -5.78 -16.52
N SER A 206 -10.00 -5.06 -15.44
CA SER A 206 -10.38 -3.65 -15.25
C SER A 206 -9.28 -2.65 -15.63
N ALA A 207 -8.08 -3.10 -15.98
CA ALA A 207 -6.94 -2.25 -16.24
C ALA A 207 -6.45 -2.32 -17.70
N ASP A 208 -5.98 -1.17 -18.22
CA ASP A 208 -5.33 -1.10 -19.54
C ASP A 208 -3.90 -1.65 -19.51
N ILE A 209 -3.24 -1.55 -18.36
CA ILE A 209 -1.87 -2.00 -18.12
C ILE A 209 -1.83 -2.85 -16.87
N VAL A 210 -1.17 -4.01 -16.94
CA VAL A 210 -0.97 -4.89 -15.79
C VAL A 210 0.51 -5.00 -15.50
N LEU A 211 0.91 -4.60 -14.28
CA LEU A 211 2.28 -4.71 -13.79
C LEU A 211 2.41 -6.00 -12.98
N MET A 212 3.28 -6.89 -13.45
CA MET A 212 3.47 -8.22 -12.85
C MET A 212 4.08 -8.17 -11.45
N LYS A 213 4.87 -7.13 -11.17
CA LYS A 213 5.46 -6.90 -9.84
C LYS A 213 4.68 -5.85 -9.09
N SER A 214 4.60 -5.99 -7.77
CA SER A 214 4.02 -4.96 -6.90
C SER A 214 5.04 -3.85 -6.60
N ASP A 215 5.55 -3.18 -7.67
CA ASP A 215 6.53 -2.10 -7.60
C ASP A 215 6.09 -0.90 -8.46
N LEU A 216 5.95 0.26 -7.86
CA LEU A 216 5.56 1.50 -8.55
C LEU A 216 6.62 1.97 -9.57
N ASN A 217 7.87 1.55 -9.46
CA ASN A 217 8.92 1.87 -10.45
C ASN A 217 8.61 1.27 -11.81
N ASP A 218 7.88 0.15 -11.86
CA ASP A 218 7.45 -0.43 -13.13
C ASP A 218 6.43 0.48 -13.85
N ALA A 219 5.57 1.19 -13.11
CA ALA A 219 4.67 2.20 -13.68
C ALA A 219 5.44 3.41 -14.23
N VAL A 220 6.48 3.89 -13.51
CA VAL A 220 7.38 4.94 -14.01
C VAL A 220 8.06 4.51 -15.31
N THR A 221 8.49 3.26 -15.36
CA THR A 221 9.13 2.67 -16.55
C THR A 221 8.16 2.57 -17.71
N ALA A 222 6.91 2.15 -17.46
CA ALA A 222 5.86 2.12 -18.49
C ALA A 222 5.59 3.50 -19.10
N VAL A 223 5.53 4.55 -18.27
CA VAL A 223 5.39 5.94 -18.74
C VAL A 223 6.58 6.38 -19.61
N LYS A 224 7.82 6.10 -19.18
CA LYS A 224 9.01 6.42 -19.96
C LYS A 224 9.04 5.69 -21.29
N LEU A 225 8.70 4.41 -21.28
CA LEU A 225 8.63 3.59 -22.50
C LEU A 225 7.59 4.14 -23.48
N SER A 226 6.36 4.42 -22.99
CA SER A 226 5.29 5.00 -23.81
C SER A 226 5.73 6.31 -24.48
N ARG A 227 6.38 7.22 -23.72
CA ARG A 227 6.91 8.48 -24.29
C ARG A 227 7.98 8.25 -25.36
N SER A 228 8.87 7.28 -25.15
CA SER A 228 9.91 6.92 -26.13
C SER A 228 9.32 6.35 -27.42
N VAL A 229 8.34 5.47 -27.28
CA VAL A 229 7.61 4.90 -28.44
C VAL A 229 6.88 5.99 -29.20
N MET A 230 6.16 6.88 -28.50
CA MET A 230 5.46 8.01 -29.15
C MET A 230 6.42 8.98 -29.86
N LYS A 231 7.61 9.19 -29.30
CA LYS A 231 8.65 9.98 -29.97
C LYS A 231 9.09 9.33 -31.26
N ASN A 232 9.41 8.03 -31.24
CA ASN A 232 9.79 7.27 -32.44
C ASN A 232 8.69 7.27 -33.51
N ILE A 233 7.43 7.09 -33.11
CA ILE A 233 6.30 7.17 -34.06
C ILE A 233 6.24 8.54 -34.73
N LYS A 234 6.37 9.62 -33.99
CA LYS A 234 6.37 10.99 -34.53
C LYS A 234 7.54 11.24 -35.46
N GLU A 235 8.74 10.79 -35.10
CA GLU A 235 9.95 10.90 -35.95
C GLU A 235 9.80 10.11 -37.26
N ASN A 236 9.32 8.87 -37.18
CA ASN A 236 9.07 8.03 -38.37
C ASN A 236 8.03 8.67 -39.29
N LEU A 237 6.93 9.17 -38.74
CA LEU A 237 5.88 9.83 -39.51
C LEU A 237 6.40 11.14 -40.16
N PHE A 238 7.19 11.91 -39.44
CA PHE A 238 7.84 13.12 -39.95
C PHE A 238 8.72 12.81 -41.17
N TRP A 239 9.59 11.82 -41.06
CA TRP A 239 10.47 11.43 -42.16
C TRP A 239 9.70 10.88 -43.36
N ALA A 240 8.67 10.06 -43.14
CA ALA A 240 7.81 9.54 -44.18
C ALA A 240 7.09 10.67 -44.96
N LEU A 241 6.57 11.67 -44.23
CA LEU A 241 5.90 12.82 -44.88
C LEU A 241 6.89 13.71 -45.62
N ILE A 242 8.05 14.02 -45.09
CA ILE A 242 9.08 14.83 -45.77
C ILE A 242 9.57 14.14 -47.04
N TYR A 243 9.89 12.85 -46.92
CA TYR A 243 10.34 12.08 -48.07
C TYR A 243 9.33 12.13 -49.24
N ASN A 244 8.06 11.92 -48.95
CA ASN A 244 6.99 12.00 -49.96
C ASN A 244 6.79 13.44 -50.47
N SER A 245 6.81 14.44 -49.59
CA SER A 245 6.64 15.86 -49.96
C SER A 245 7.74 16.38 -50.89
N LEU A 246 8.97 15.91 -50.75
CA LEU A 246 10.09 16.27 -51.56
C LEU A 246 10.23 15.37 -52.80
N GLY A 247 10.04 14.07 -52.64
CA GLY A 247 10.25 13.07 -53.70
C GLY A 247 9.20 13.11 -54.80
N ILE A 248 7.91 13.33 -54.43
CA ILE A 248 6.83 13.37 -55.42
C ILE A 248 6.98 14.56 -56.39
N PRO A 249 7.20 15.81 -55.98
CA PRO A 249 7.42 16.91 -56.87
C PRO A 249 8.67 16.73 -57.74
N LEU A 250 9.75 16.18 -57.16
CA LEU A 250 10.95 15.87 -57.90
C LEU A 250 10.69 14.82 -59.04
N ALA A 251 10.00 13.76 -58.69
CA ALA A 251 9.63 12.73 -59.67
C ALA A 251 8.63 13.23 -60.71
N ALA A 252 7.78 14.19 -60.38
CA ALA A 252 6.84 14.86 -61.26
C ALA A 252 7.49 15.86 -62.22
N GLY A 253 8.81 16.08 -62.14
CA GLY A 253 9.55 16.94 -63.06
C GLY A 253 9.41 18.46 -62.75
N VAL A 254 9.13 18.85 -61.53
CA VAL A 254 8.98 20.29 -61.14
C VAL A 254 10.28 21.12 -61.39
N PHE A 255 11.40 20.49 -61.57
CA PHE A 255 12.69 21.11 -61.87
C PHE A 255 13.21 20.83 -63.31
N TYR A 256 12.34 20.33 -64.18
CA TYR A 256 12.62 20.11 -65.59
C TYR A 256 11.93 21.17 -66.43
#